data_2cc18ba86e32336dd599cd49384a7072
#
_entry.id   2cc18ba86e32336dd599cd49384a7072
#
_cell.length_a   1.000
_cell.length_b   1.000
_cell.length_c   1.000
_cell.angle_alpha   90.00
_cell.angle_beta   90.00
_cell.angle_gamma   90.00
#
_symmetry.space_group_name_H-M   'P 1'
#
loop_
_entity.id
_entity.type
_entity.pdbx_description
1 polymer ?
#
loop_
_entity_poly.entity_id
_entity_poly.type
_entity_poly.pdbx_seq_one_letter_code
_entity_poly.pdbx_strand_id
1 'polypeptide(L)'
;EIAKRIEEGIREVMGAIAHFPGTVDYILGEYDRVTTEGGRLSDVLSGYIDPDDNIAAPTEEVPIPGAKTAAAKEESEDEEEESDSDDEEETESGPDPVVAAQRFGAVSDQLQATNKVLKKNGRDHKESIAALQALADLFMPIKLVPKQFEVLVERVRGALSRLRQQERAIMQLCVRDARMPRADFLRMFPSNETDQTWSGDLAKRNTKWAAALGEKDAAIVACQQKLIDLETETGLTVSEIKEINRRMSIGEA
;
A
#
# COMPACT_ATOMS: atom_id res chain seq x y z
N GLU A 1 -23.67 -3.39 2.88
CA GLU A 1 -22.79 -4.49 2.38
C GLU A 1 -21.69 -3.98 1.46
N ILE A 2 -21.98 -3.11 0.48
CA ILE A 2 -20.98 -2.58 -0.48
C ILE A 2 -19.91 -1.76 0.27
N ALA A 3 -20.29 -0.85 1.15
CA ALA A 3 -19.34 -0.04 1.93
C ALA A 3 -18.39 -0.91 2.78
N LYS A 4 -18.91 -1.97 3.41
CA LYS A 4 -18.13 -2.90 4.21
C LYS A 4 -17.11 -3.65 3.34
N ARG A 5 -17.49 -4.09 2.14
CA ARG A 5 -16.55 -4.73 1.20
C ARG A 5 -15.45 -3.77 0.74
N ILE A 6 -15.78 -2.50 0.51
CA ILE A 6 -14.80 -1.46 0.16
C ILE A 6 -13.81 -1.26 1.31
N GLU A 7 -14.28 -1.17 2.55
CA GLU A 7 -13.44 -1.02 3.73
C GLU A 7 -12.57 -2.24 3.98
N GLU A 8 -13.10 -3.45 3.82
CA GLU A 8 -12.32 -4.69 3.85
C GLU A 8 -11.24 -4.70 2.77
N GLY A 9 -11.58 -4.28 1.54
CA GLY A 9 -10.63 -4.16 0.44
C GLY A 9 -9.50 -3.15 0.73
N ILE A 10 -9.84 -1.95 1.20
CA ILE A 10 -8.86 -0.94 1.61
C ILE A 10 -7.95 -1.47 2.71
N ARG A 11 -8.50 -2.17 3.70
CA ARG A 11 -7.75 -2.76 4.81
C ARG A 11 -6.76 -3.83 4.30
N GLU A 12 -7.18 -4.70 3.39
CA GLU A 12 -6.31 -5.69 2.75
C GLU A 12 -5.16 -5.04 1.97
N VAL A 13 -5.47 -3.98 1.20
CA VAL A 13 -4.46 -3.21 0.47
C VAL A 13 -3.47 -2.57 1.45
N MET A 14 -3.95 -1.93 2.52
CA MET A 14 -3.10 -1.32 3.55
C MET A 14 -2.20 -2.35 4.23
N GLY A 15 -2.73 -3.55 4.54
CA GLY A 15 -1.96 -4.66 5.08
C GLY A 15 -0.84 -5.13 4.14
N ALA A 16 -1.13 -5.21 2.84
CA ALA A 16 -0.11 -5.56 1.84
C ALA A 16 0.96 -4.47 1.71
N ILE A 17 0.55 -3.20 1.66
CA ILE A 17 1.45 -2.04 1.57
C ILE A 17 2.38 -1.93 2.78
N ALA A 18 1.91 -2.26 3.98
CA ALA A 18 2.72 -2.23 5.20
C ALA A 18 3.95 -3.17 5.15
N HIS A 19 3.90 -4.22 4.33
CA HIS A 19 5.03 -5.12 4.11
C HIS A 19 6.08 -4.54 3.15
N PHE A 20 5.76 -3.47 2.42
CA PHE A 20 6.70 -2.83 1.51
C PHE A 20 7.55 -1.81 2.27
N PRO A 21 8.91 -1.92 2.27
CA PRO A 21 9.78 -1.03 3.01
C PRO A 21 9.61 0.45 2.62
N GLY A 22 9.64 1.33 3.61
CA GLY A 22 9.56 2.76 3.42
C GLY A 22 8.15 3.32 3.20
N THR A 23 7.11 2.50 3.17
CA THR A 23 5.71 2.97 3.05
C THR A 23 5.18 3.49 4.38
N VAL A 24 5.39 2.73 5.45
CA VAL A 24 5.02 3.15 6.81
C VAL A 24 5.86 4.34 7.26
N ASP A 25 7.19 4.31 6.99
CA ASP A 25 8.09 5.44 7.26
C ASP A 25 7.61 6.72 6.58
N TYR A 26 7.15 6.64 5.32
CA TYR A 26 6.63 7.78 4.58
C TYR A 26 5.41 8.39 5.27
N ILE A 27 4.45 7.59 5.67
CA ILE A 27 3.23 8.08 6.34
C ILE A 27 3.54 8.65 7.73
N LEU A 28 4.44 8.02 8.50
CA LEU A 28 4.91 8.59 9.77
C LEU A 28 5.59 9.95 9.55
N GLY A 29 6.41 10.08 8.50
CA GLY A 29 7.03 11.35 8.13
C GLY A 29 6.01 12.44 7.73
N GLU A 30 4.95 12.08 7.01
CA GLU A 30 3.86 13.00 6.69
C GLU A 30 3.06 13.41 7.93
N TYR A 31 2.81 12.46 8.84
CA TYR A 31 2.17 12.75 10.12
C TYR A 31 3.03 13.69 10.98
N ASP A 32 4.32 13.42 11.13
CA ASP A 32 5.27 14.27 11.89
C ASP A 32 5.37 15.67 11.26
N ARG A 33 5.38 15.76 9.95
CA ARG A 33 5.39 17.05 9.24
C ARG A 33 4.16 17.87 9.57
N VAL A 34 2.97 17.30 9.45
CA VAL A 34 1.71 17.98 9.70
C VAL A 34 1.60 18.42 11.16
N THR A 35 2.01 17.59 12.11
CA THR A 35 1.95 17.93 13.54
C THR A 35 3.00 18.98 13.96
N THR A 36 4.15 19.02 13.30
CA THR A 36 5.23 19.96 13.61
C THR A 36 5.04 21.32 12.92
N GLU A 37 4.56 21.31 11.67
CA GLU A 37 4.38 22.53 10.86
C GLU A 37 3.01 23.21 11.07
N GLY A 38 2.16 22.65 11.94
CA GLY A 38 0.82 23.19 12.23
C GLY A 38 -0.18 22.96 11.08
N GLY A 39 0.03 21.88 10.31
CA GLY A 39 -0.91 21.43 9.28
C GLY A 39 -2.15 20.77 9.89
N ARG A 40 -3.07 20.36 9.03
CA ARG A 40 -4.31 19.66 9.44
C ARG A 40 -4.12 18.15 9.39
N LEU A 41 -4.53 17.42 10.42
CA LEU A 41 -4.55 15.96 10.41
C LEU A 41 -5.36 15.39 9.26
N SER A 42 -6.41 16.11 8.84
CA SER A 42 -7.23 15.77 7.68
C SER A 42 -6.48 15.77 6.34
N ASP A 43 -5.24 16.26 6.27
CA ASP A 43 -4.39 16.17 5.08
C ASP A 43 -3.68 14.79 4.94
N VAL A 44 -3.63 14.02 6.03
CA VAL A 44 -2.99 12.70 6.08
C VAL A 44 -4.01 11.60 6.38
N LEU A 45 -4.91 11.85 7.33
CA LEU A 45 -5.80 10.88 7.93
C LEU A 45 -7.26 11.31 7.73
N SER A 46 -8.10 10.43 7.20
CA SER A 46 -9.55 10.65 7.10
C SER A 46 -10.34 9.97 8.22
N GLY A 47 -9.75 9.05 8.96
CA GLY A 47 -10.39 8.34 10.06
C GLY A 47 -9.74 6.99 10.35
N TYR A 48 -10.53 6.08 10.92
CA TYR A 48 -10.11 4.73 11.26
C TYR A 48 -11.13 3.71 10.77
N ILE A 49 -10.67 2.50 10.46
CA ILE A 49 -11.49 1.34 10.13
C ILE A 49 -11.34 0.37 11.30
N ASP A 50 -12.16 0.52 12.33
CA ASP A 50 -12.16 -0.42 13.46
C ASP A 50 -13.12 -1.58 13.18
N PRO A 51 -12.68 -2.84 13.42
CA PRO A 51 -13.54 -4.02 13.19
C PRO A 51 -14.76 -4.08 14.13
N ASP A 52 -14.74 -3.33 15.23
CA ASP A 52 -15.80 -3.29 16.23
C ASP A 52 -16.82 -2.13 16.05
N ASP A 53 -16.61 -1.23 15.09
CA ASP A 53 -17.55 -0.13 14.78
C ASP A 53 -18.88 -0.58 14.12
N ASN A 54 -19.25 -1.86 14.23
CA ASN A 54 -20.60 -2.33 13.95
C ASN A 54 -21.60 -2.03 15.08
N ILE A 55 -21.18 -1.34 16.14
CA ILE A 55 -22.09 -0.77 17.13
C ILE A 55 -22.49 0.60 16.59
N ALA A 56 -23.69 0.67 16.01
CA ALA A 56 -24.33 1.92 15.67
C ALA A 56 -24.09 2.94 16.80
N ALA A 57 -23.59 4.12 16.43
CA ALA A 57 -23.55 5.24 17.36
C ALA A 57 -24.91 5.29 18.09
N PRO A 58 -24.93 5.39 19.42
CA PRO A 58 -26.19 5.60 20.10
C PRO A 58 -26.76 6.92 19.59
N THR A 59 -27.78 6.83 18.78
CA THR A 59 -28.65 7.94 18.50
C THR A 59 -29.24 8.30 19.86
N GLU A 60 -28.72 9.31 20.52
CA GLU A 60 -29.42 9.93 21.63
C GLU A 60 -30.74 10.46 21.08
N GLU A 61 -31.77 9.62 21.20
CA GLU A 61 -33.13 10.07 21.08
C GLU A 61 -33.39 11.02 22.25
N VAL A 62 -33.25 12.31 21.97
CA VAL A 62 -33.80 13.33 22.85
C VAL A 62 -35.33 13.20 22.78
N PRO A 63 -36.05 12.87 23.86
CA PRO A 63 -37.50 12.77 23.82
C PRO A 63 -38.09 14.17 23.67
N ILE A 64 -38.72 14.41 22.51
CA ILE A 64 -39.55 15.59 22.30
C ILE A 64 -40.91 15.36 23.03
N PRO A 65 -41.29 16.13 24.05
CA PRO A 65 -42.62 16.06 24.60
C PRO A 65 -43.56 16.93 23.77
N GLY A 66 -44.57 16.34 23.18
CA GLY A 66 -45.80 17.05 22.84
C GLY A 66 -46.17 17.09 21.36
N ALA A 67 -46.80 15.98 20.89
CA ALA A 67 -47.64 16.03 19.73
C ALA A 67 -48.95 16.77 20.06
N LYS A 68 -49.29 17.78 19.29
CA LYS A 68 -50.71 18.10 18.99
C LYS A 68 -50.87 18.63 17.57
N THR A 69 -51.75 17.92 16.88
CA THR A 69 -52.39 18.14 15.59
C THR A 69 -52.87 19.56 15.34
N ALA A 70 -52.71 20.10 14.12
CA ALA A 70 -53.80 20.45 13.20
C ALA A 70 -53.37 21.48 12.15
N ALA A 71 -53.48 21.09 10.92
CA ALA A 71 -54.10 21.74 9.75
C ALA A 71 -53.93 23.26 9.50
N ALA A 72 -53.49 23.51 8.27
CA ALA A 72 -54.00 24.47 7.28
C ALA A 72 -53.42 25.88 7.22
N LYS A 73 -52.91 26.14 6.02
CA LYS A 73 -53.15 27.31 5.12
C LYS A 73 -52.34 28.61 5.27
N GLU A 74 -51.72 28.86 4.13
CA GLU A 74 -51.65 30.11 3.32
C GLU A 74 -50.76 31.29 3.76
N GLU A 75 -49.85 31.50 2.85
CA GLU A 75 -49.48 32.79 2.16
C GLU A 75 -48.85 33.95 2.94
N SER A 76 -47.75 34.32 2.38
CA SER A 76 -47.30 35.66 1.96
C SER A 76 -46.26 36.38 2.79
N GLU A 77 -45.25 36.77 2.00
CA GLU A 77 -44.52 38.07 1.96
C GLU A 77 -43.50 38.42 3.07
N ASP A 78 -42.28 38.46 2.57
CA ASP A 78 -41.31 39.58 2.63
C ASP A 78 -41.15 40.28 3.98
N GLU A 79 -39.92 40.20 4.50
CA GLU A 79 -39.14 41.35 4.92
C GLU A 79 -37.72 40.93 5.34
N GLU A 80 -36.74 41.62 4.74
CA GLU A 80 -35.30 41.61 5.09
C GLU A 80 -35.13 42.12 6.52
N GLU A 81 -34.41 41.38 7.37
CA GLU A 81 -33.63 41.97 8.44
C GLU A 81 -32.31 41.25 8.61
N GLU A 82 -31.26 42.04 8.41
CA GLU A 82 -29.90 41.73 8.80
C GLU A 82 -29.86 41.42 10.30
N SER A 83 -29.29 40.32 10.67
CA SER A 83 -28.66 40.18 11.98
C SER A 83 -27.56 39.14 11.96
N ASP A 84 -26.38 39.72 12.09
CA ASP A 84 -25.35 39.33 13.01
C ASP A 84 -24.78 37.93 12.88
N SER A 85 -23.56 37.94 12.37
CA SER A 85 -22.63 36.82 12.35
C SER A 85 -22.42 36.30 13.75
N ASP A 86 -23.10 35.23 14.07
CA ASP A 86 -22.66 34.29 15.08
C ASP A 86 -21.59 33.43 14.40
N ASP A 87 -20.36 33.69 14.76
CA ASP A 87 -19.16 32.95 14.37
C ASP A 87 -19.25 31.61 15.09
N GLU A 88 -20.14 30.73 14.61
CA GLU A 88 -20.08 29.32 14.94
C GLU A 88 -18.77 28.82 14.34
N GLU A 89 -17.73 28.76 15.19
CA GLU A 89 -16.59 27.88 14.97
C GLU A 89 -17.17 26.53 14.54
N GLU A 90 -17.22 26.28 13.22
CA GLU A 90 -17.35 24.94 12.70
C GLU A 90 -16.21 24.16 13.34
N THR A 91 -16.50 23.46 14.42
CA THR A 91 -15.61 22.46 14.98
C THR A 91 -15.36 21.49 13.85
N GLU A 92 -14.22 21.68 13.18
CA GLU A 92 -13.75 20.79 12.13
C GLU A 92 -13.80 19.37 12.71
N SER A 93 -14.78 18.60 12.29
CA SER A 93 -14.99 17.19 12.62
C SER A 93 -13.88 16.36 11.97
N GLY A 94 -12.64 16.68 12.32
CA GLY A 94 -11.45 15.95 11.89
C GLY A 94 -11.14 14.78 12.84
N PRO A 95 -10.23 13.91 12.48
CA PRO A 95 -9.76 12.83 13.34
C PRO A 95 -9.22 13.38 14.66
N ASP A 96 -9.60 12.76 15.79
CA ASP A 96 -9.13 13.16 17.12
C ASP A 96 -7.60 13.15 17.21
N PRO A 97 -6.95 14.31 17.51
CA PRO A 97 -5.49 14.39 17.59
C PRO A 97 -4.87 13.46 18.65
N VAL A 98 -5.59 13.21 19.76
CA VAL A 98 -5.10 12.35 20.84
C VAL A 98 -5.08 10.89 20.39
N VAL A 99 -6.16 10.44 19.76
CA VAL A 99 -6.24 9.09 19.19
C VAL A 99 -5.22 8.91 18.07
N ALA A 100 -5.05 9.92 17.22
CA ALA A 100 -4.03 9.91 16.17
C ALA A 100 -2.63 9.74 16.76
N ALA A 101 -2.25 10.56 17.75
CA ALA A 101 -0.94 10.47 18.40
C ALA A 101 -0.68 9.11 19.03
N GLN A 102 -1.69 8.51 19.66
CA GLN A 102 -1.58 7.18 20.24
C GLN A 102 -1.37 6.09 19.17
N ARG A 103 -2.15 6.10 18.10
CA ARG A 103 -2.09 5.09 17.03
C ARG A 103 -0.81 5.21 16.21
N PHE A 104 -0.44 6.43 15.80
CA PHE A 104 0.81 6.65 15.06
C PHE A 104 2.04 6.40 15.93
N GLY A 105 1.99 6.69 17.25
CA GLY A 105 3.01 6.31 18.22
C GLY A 105 3.21 4.79 18.27
N ALA A 106 2.12 4.02 18.40
CA ALA A 106 2.18 2.56 18.40
C ALA A 106 2.76 1.98 17.11
N VAL A 107 2.39 2.55 15.95
CA VAL A 107 2.94 2.15 14.64
C VAL A 107 4.44 2.47 14.57
N SER A 108 4.88 3.63 15.05
CA SER A 108 6.29 4.03 15.09
C SER A 108 7.13 3.09 15.96
N ASP A 109 6.66 2.78 17.15
CA ASP A 109 7.34 1.87 18.08
C ASP A 109 7.46 0.45 17.49
N GLN A 110 6.37 -0.05 16.90
CA GLN A 110 6.38 -1.34 16.25
C GLN A 110 7.29 -1.37 15.03
N LEU A 111 7.32 -0.30 14.22
CA LEU A 111 8.23 -0.18 13.08
C LEU A 111 9.71 -0.25 13.53
N GLN A 112 10.06 0.47 14.59
CA GLN A 112 11.41 0.41 15.16
C GLN A 112 11.77 -0.99 15.67
N ALA A 113 10.84 -1.66 16.36
CA ALA A 113 11.01 -3.04 16.80
C ALA A 113 11.18 -3.99 15.62
N THR A 114 10.32 -3.87 14.60
CA THR A 114 10.37 -4.66 13.37
C THR A 114 11.70 -4.47 12.64
N ASN A 115 12.17 -3.23 12.48
CA ASN A 115 13.43 -2.91 11.83
C ASN A 115 14.64 -3.52 12.57
N LYS A 116 14.62 -3.59 13.92
CA LYS A 116 15.66 -4.25 14.70
C LYS A 116 15.68 -5.76 14.45
N VAL A 117 14.50 -6.39 14.41
CA VAL A 117 14.36 -7.84 14.14
C VAL A 117 14.80 -8.17 12.72
N LEU A 118 14.39 -7.37 11.72
CA LEU A 118 14.79 -7.53 10.31
C LEU A 118 16.32 -7.42 10.13
N LYS A 119 16.96 -6.46 10.79
CA LYS A 119 18.42 -6.30 10.72
C LYS A 119 19.17 -7.48 11.36
N LYS A 120 18.59 -8.10 12.40
CA LYS A 120 19.23 -9.20 13.12
C LYS A 120 19.03 -10.54 12.41
N ASN A 121 17.84 -10.82 11.93
CA ASN A 121 17.43 -12.15 11.50
C ASN A 121 17.20 -12.28 9.97
N GLY A 122 17.13 -11.15 9.25
CA GLY A 122 16.66 -11.14 7.84
C GLY A 122 15.13 -11.24 7.72
N ARG A 123 14.58 -11.11 6.50
CA ARG A 123 13.12 -11.07 6.29
C ARG A 123 12.45 -12.45 6.37
N ASP A 124 13.14 -13.50 5.97
CA ASP A 124 12.58 -14.87 5.89
C ASP A 124 12.45 -15.56 7.26
N HIS A 125 13.01 -14.96 8.31
CA HIS A 125 12.97 -15.54 9.64
C HIS A 125 11.57 -15.43 10.25
N LYS A 126 11.12 -16.47 10.98
CA LYS A 126 9.78 -16.53 11.58
C LYS A 126 9.46 -15.32 12.48
N GLU A 127 10.43 -14.84 13.24
CA GLU A 127 10.26 -13.66 14.11
C GLU A 127 10.08 -12.38 13.28
N SER A 128 10.77 -12.27 12.14
CA SER A 128 10.65 -11.14 11.23
C SER A 128 9.28 -11.10 10.55
N ILE A 129 8.79 -12.26 10.12
CA ILE A 129 7.44 -12.40 9.54
C ILE A 129 6.39 -12.01 10.58
N ALA A 130 6.52 -12.48 11.82
CA ALA A 130 5.59 -12.12 12.90
C ALA A 130 5.64 -10.61 13.22
N ALA A 131 6.84 -10.00 13.24
CA ALA A 131 7.00 -8.57 13.48
C ALA A 131 6.41 -7.72 12.35
N LEU A 132 6.57 -8.12 11.08
CA LEU A 132 5.96 -7.48 9.92
C LEU A 132 4.43 -7.60 9.95
N GLN A 133 3.90 -8.75 10.36
CA GLN A 133 2.46 -8.93 10.51
C GLN A 133 1.90 -8.03 11.63
N ALA A 134 2.56 -7.96 12.77
CA ALA A 134 2.16 -7.07 13.86
C ALA A 134 2.18 -5.58 13.44
N LEU A 135 3.16 -5.17 12.62
CA LEU A 135 3.19 -3.83 12.04
C LEU A 135 2.01 -3.61 11.08
N ALA A 136 1.71 -4.58 10.23
CA ALA A 136 0.58 -4.51 9.32
C ALA A 136 -0.76 -4.41 10.08
N ASP A 137 -0.94 -5.18 11.15
CA ASP A 137 -2.15 -5.18 11.97
C ASP A 137 -2.41 -3.82 12.65
N LEU A 138 -1.36 -3.10 13.04
CA LEU A 138 -1.46 -1.73 13.58
C LEU A 138 -1.69 -0.67 12.48
N PHE A 139 -1.20 -0.91 11.27
CA PHE A 139 -1.31 0.03 10.16
C PHE A 139 -2.63 -0.09 9.39
N MET A 140 -3.16 -1.31 9.24
CA MET A 140 -4.41 -1.58 8.51
C MET A 140 -5.63 -0.76 8.95
N PRO A 141 -5.86 -0.45 10.26
CA PRO A 141 -7.01 0.32 10.68
C PRO A 141 -6.95 1.80 10.32
N ILE A 142 -5.79 2.32 9.90
CA ILE A 142 -5.61 3.73 9.57
C ILE A 142 -6.20 4.02 8.20
N LYS A 143 -7.25 4.84 8.14
CA LYS A 143 -7.87 5.29 6.90
C LYS A 143 -7.19 6.56 6.40
N LEU A 144 -6.25 6.40 5.49
CA LEU A 144 -5.53 7.52 4.88
C LEU A 144 -6.44 8.32 3.94
N VAL A 145 -6.09 9.59 3.72
CA VAL A 145 -6.73 10.38 2.65
C VAL A 145 -6.35 9.81 1.28
N PRO A 146 -7.23 9.93 0.26
CA PRO A 146 -6.99 9.35 -1.06
C PRO A 146 -5.62 9.69 -1.65
N LYS A 147 -5.18 10.93 -1.50
CA LYS A 147 -3.88 11.39 -2.00
C LYS A 147 -2.70 10.59 -1.42
N GLN A 148 -2.70 10.36 -0.11
CA GLN A 148 -1.62 9.60 0.55
C GLN A 148 -1.70 8.11 0.21
N PHE A 149 -2.90 7.57 0.15
CA PHE A 149 -3.14 6.19 -0.27
C PHE A 149 -2.63 5.94 -1.69
N GLU A 150 -2.94 6.82 -2.66
CA GLU A 150 -2.46 6.73 -4.04
C GLU A 150 -0.94 6.74 -4.12
N VAL A 151 -0.26 7.61 -3.36
CA VAL A 151 1.21 7.67 -3.32
C VAL A 151 1.81 6.33 -2.88
N LEU A 152 1.23 5.68 -1.87
CA LEU A 152 1.70 4.37 -1.40
C LEU A 152 1.47 3.27 -2.45
N VAL A 153 0.27 3.23 -3.04
CA VAL A 153 -0.09 2.29 -4.10
C VAL A 153 0.84 2.46 -5.30
N GLU A 154 1.09 3.69 -5.74
CA GLU A 154 1.96 3.97 -6.89
C GLU A 154 3.41 3.55 -6.61
N ARG A 155 3.92 3.74 -5.40
CA ARG A 155 5.26 3.28 -5.00
C ARG A 155 5.41 1.77 -5.17
N VAL A 156 4.43 1.00 -4.72
CA VAL A 156 4.44 -0.48 -4.82
C VAL A 156 4.27 -0.92 -6.28
N ARG A 157 3.32 -0.32 -7.01
CA ARG A 157 3.09 -0.60 -8.44
C ARG A 157 4.27 -0.19 -9.32
N GLY A 158 4.92 0.91 -8.99
CA GLY A 158 6.11 1.39 -9.69
C GLY A 158 7.27 0.37 -9.60
N ALA A 159 7.51 -0.21 -8.42
CA ALA A 159 8.49 -1.28 -8.25
C ALA A 159 8.15 -2.51 -9.10
N LEU A 160 6.88 -2.98 -9.09
CA LEU A 160 6.45 -4.09 -9.95
C LEU A 160 6.56 -3.77 -11.43
N SER A 161 6.25 -2.54 -11.85
CA SER A 161 6.35 -2.13 -13.26
C SER A 161 7.80 -2.20 -13.76
N ARG A 162 8.74 -1.67 -12.96
CA ARG A 162 10.19 -1.74 -13.23
C ARG A 162 10.66 -3.20 -13.33
N LEU A 163 10.24 -4.04 -12.40
CA LEU A 163 10.53 -5.48 -12.39
C LEU A 163 10.04 -6.14 -13.68
N ARG A 164 8.76 -6.00 -13.99
CA ARG A 164 8.13 -6.60 -15.18
C ARG A 164 8.74 -6.09 -16.49
N GLN A 165 9.24 -4.87 -16.51
CA GLN A 165 9.94 -4.32 -17.67
C GLN A 165 11.22 -5.12 -17.94
N GLN A 166 12.03 -5.41 -16.91
CA GLN A 166 13.27 -6.18 -17.08
C GLN A 166 12.98 -7.65 -17.41
N GLU A 167 12.01 -8.28 -16.75
CA GLU A 167 11.60 -9.66 -17.09
C GLU A 167 11.14 -9.79 -18.54
N ARG A 168 10.35 -8.83 -19.05
CA ARG A 168 9.94 -8.80 -20.46
C ARG A 168 11.10 -8.62 -21.39
N ALA A 169 12.09 -7.78 -21.04
CA ALA A 169 13.29 -7.58 -21.84
C ALA A 169 14.10 -8.88 -21.92
N ILE A 170 14.31 -9.58 -20.80
CA ILE A 170 15.00 -10.88 -20.77
C ILE A 170 14.23 -11.91 -21.61
N MET A 171 12.91 -11.97 -21.46
CA MET A 171 12.09 -12.88 -22.26
C MET A 171 12.20 -12.60 -23.76
N GLN A 172 12.26 -11.32 -24.18
CA GLN A 172 12.45 -10.96 -25.57
C GLN A 172 13.82 -11.43 -26.09
N LEU A 173 14.90 -11.19 -25.33
CA LEU A 173 16.24 -11.64 -25.69
C LEU A 173 16.32 -13.16 -25.82
N CYS A 174 15.70 -13.91 -24.89
CA CYS A 174 15.73 -15.36 -24.91
C CYS A 174 14.82 -15.96 -25.99
N VAL A 175 13.53 -15.56 -26.03
CA VAL A 175 12.53 -16.22 -26.86
C VAL A 175 12.54 -15.70 -28.30
N ARG A 176 12.61 -14.38 -28.50
CA ARG A 176 12.57 -13.81 -29.82
C ARG A 176 13.92 -13.82 -30.53
N ASP A 177 14.95 -13.35 -29.82
CA ASP A 177 16.26 -13.12 -30.43
C ASP A 177 17.11 -14.40 -30.45
N ALA A 178 17.18 -15.14 -29.33
CA ALA A 178 17.90 -16.41 -29.25
C ALA A 178 17.09 -17.63 -29.72
N ARG A 179 15.81 -17.45 -30.09
CA ARG A 179 14.93 -18.54 -30.56
C ARG A 179 14.72 -19.67 -29.54
N MET A 180 14.84 -19.38 -28.25
CA MET A 180 14.53 -20.31 -27.18
C MET A 180 13.02 -20.58 -27.15
N PRO A 181 12.55 -21.84 -27.03
CA PRO A 181 11.13 -22.10 -26.86
C PRO A 181 10.57 -21.41 -25.61
N ARG A 182 9.42 -20.73 -25.77
CA ARG A 182 8.79 -20.02 -24.63
C ARG A 182 8.49 -20.94 -23.44
N ALA A 183 8.12 -22.18 -23.69
CA ALA A 183 7.88 -23.18 -22.64
C ALA A 183 9.14 -23.46 -21.82
N ASP A 184 10.30 -23.53 -22.48
CA ASP A 184 11.60 -23.71 -21.81
C ASP A 184 11.97 -22.49 -20.97
N PHE A 185 11.76 -21.28 -21.50
CA PHE A 185 11.97 -20.05 -20.75
C PHE A 185 11.11 -20.00 -19.49
N LEU A 186 9.80 -20.23 -19.60
CA LEU A 186 8.86 -20.18 -18.46
C LEU A 186 9.15 -21.25 -17.40
N ARG A 187 9.81 -22.35 -17.79
CA ARG A 187 10.21 -23.42 -16.86
C ARG A 187 11.54 -23.12 -16.16
N MET A 188 12.50 -22.47 -16.86
CA MET A 188 13.88 -22.33 -16.39
C MET A 188 14.20 -20.96 -15.81
N PHE A 189 13.46 -19.92 -16.17
CA PHE A 189 13.72 -18.56 -15.70
C PHE A 189 13.23 -18.27 -14.28
N PRO A 190 12.04 -18.74 -13.81
CA PRO A 190 11.60 -18.51 -12.44
C PRO A 190 12.63 -19.00 -11.43
N SER A 191 12.86 -18.20 -10.38
CA SER A 191 13.90 -18.38 -9.35
C SER A 191 15.34 -18.15 -9.81
N ASN A 192 15.56 -17.75 -11.07
CA ASN A 192 16.88 -17.40 -11.61
C ASN A 192 16.89 -15.94 -12.13
N GLU A 193 15.94 -15.13 -11.70
CA GLU A 193 15.76 -13.76 -12.17
C GLU A 193 17.00 -12.89 -11.89
N THR A 194 17.70 -13.15 -10.81
CA THR A 194 18.89 -12.42 -10.35
C THR A 194 20.18 -13.24 -10.46
N ASP A 195 20.12 -14.47 -10.98
CA ASP A 195 21.30 -15.30 -11.21
C ASP A 195 22.00 -14.93 -12.52
N GLN A 196 23.07 -14.14 -12.43
CA GLN A 196 23.86 -13.65 -13.56
C GLN A 196 24.63 -14.76 -14.29
N THR A 197 24.74 -15.97 -13.73
CA THR A 197 25.40 -17.12 -14.39
C THR A 197 24.42 -17.94 -15.23
N TRP A 198 23.11 -17.77 -15.01
CA TRP A 198 22.05 -18.56 -15.59
C TRP A 198 22.08 -18.65 -17.12
N SER A 199 22.20 -17.52 -17.82
CA SER A 199 22.23 -17.50 -19.31
C SER A 199 23.53 -18.08 -19.87
N GLY A 200 24.67 -17.79 -19.24
CA GLY A 200 25.95 -18.38 -19.60
C GLY A 200 26.02 -19.90 -19.44
N ASP A 201 25.40 -20.44 -18.39
CA ASP A 201 25.33 -21.89 -18.16
C ASP A 201 24.38 -22.58 -19.14
N LEU A 202 23.28 -21.93 -19.51
CA LEU A 202 22.38 -22.42 -20.55
C LEU A 202 23.07 -22.40 -21.94
N ALA A 203 23.88 -21.42 -22.22
CA ALA A 203 24.63 -21.29 -23.48
C ALA A 203 25.64 -22.43 -23.68
N LYS A 204 26.08 -23.10 -22.60
CA LYS A 204 26.98 -24.27 -22.65
C LYS A 204 26.27 -25.58 -22.96
N ARG A 205 24.92 -25.58 -22.93
CA ARG A 205 24.14 -26.81 -23.17
C ARG A 205 24.06 -27.13 -24.66
N ASN A 206 23.92 -28.40 -24.98
CA ASN A 206 23.78 -28.87 -26.36
C ASN A 206 22.32 -28.69 -26.86
N THR A 207 21.92 -27.43 -27.05
CA THR A 207 20.58 -27.08 -27.57
C THR A 207 20.74 -26.19 -28.81
N LYS A 208 19.75 -26.19 -29.72
CA LYS A 208 19.77 -25.42 -30.95
C LYS A 208 19.86 -23.90 -30.75
N TRP A 209 19.44 -23.43 -29.60
CA TRP A 209 19.37 -22.01 -29.23
C TRP A 209 20.54 -21.56 -28.33
N ALA A 210 21.36 -22.48 -27.84
CA ALA A 210 22.44 -22.20 -26.88
C ALA A 210 23.46 -21.18 -27.40
N ALA A 211 23.92 -21.32 -28.63
CA ALA A 211 24.90 -20.40 -29.23
C ALA A 211 24.32 -18.97 -29.37
N ALA A 212 23.08 -18.84 -29.86
CA ALA A 212 22.41 -17.55 -30.01
C ALA A 212 22.10 -16.91 -28.62
N LEU A 213 21.82 -17.74 -27.60
CA LEU A 213 21.66 -17.24 -26.23
C LEU A 213 22.98 -16.69 -25.67
N GLY A 214 24.09 -17.36 -25.93
CA GLY A 214 25.42 -16.89 -25.55
C GLY A 214 25.77 -15.53 -26.12
N GLU A 215 25.36 -15.23 -27.37
CA GLU A 215 25.54 -13.90 -27.97
C GLU A 215 24.73 -12.81 -27.25
N LYS A 216 23.66 -13.17 -26.52
CA LYS A 216 22.79 -12.25 -25.77
C LYS A 216 23.11 -12.20 -24.26
N ASP A 217 24.07 -13.02 -23.80
CA ASP A 217 24.40 -13.15 -22.38
C ASP A 217 24.67 -11.81 -21.69
N ALA A 218 25.52 -10.96 -22.26
CA ALA A 218 25.83 -9.65 -21.70
C ALA A 218 24.59 -8.75 -21.55
N ALA A 219 23.64 -8.80 -22.50
CA ALA A 219 22.40 -8.02 -22.44
C ALA A 219 21.43 -8.57 -21.40
N ILE A 220 21.38 -9.90 -21.23
CA ILE A 220 20.56 -10.56 -20.19
C ILE A 220 21.12 -10.21 -18.83
N VAL A 221 22.42 -10.34 -18.60
CA VAL A 221 23.10 -9.97 -17.35
C VAL A 221 22.87 -8.50 -17.00
N ALA A 222 22.89 -7.60 -17.98
CA ALA A 222 22.59 -6.18 -17.73
C ALA A 222 21.14 -5.95 -17.27
N CYS A 223 20.17 -6.74 -17.76
CA CYS A 223 18.79 -6.69 -17.27
C CYS A 223 18.66 -7.31 -15.86
N GLN A 224 19.36 -8.40 -15.59
CA GLN A 224 19.42 -9.03 -14.26
C GLN A 224 20.09 -8.10 -13.24
N GLN A 225 21.13 -7.35 -13.63
CA GLN A 225 21.73 -6.34 -12.75
C GLN A 225 20.70 -5.30 -12.31
N LYS A 226 19.82 -4.83 -13.20
CA LYS A 226 18.76 -3.89 -12.84
C LYS A 226 17.71 -4.50 -11.90
N LEU A 227 17.50 -5.83 -11.96
CA LEU A 227 16.66 -6.51 -10.99
C LEU A 227 17.35 -6.59 -9.62
N ILE A 228 18.66 -6.85 -9.57
CA ILE A 228 19.45 -6.82 -8.34
C ILE A 228 19.47 -5.41 -7.73
N ASP A 229 19.66 -4.39 -8.57
CA ASP A 229 19.60 -2.99 -8.13
C ASP A 229 18.24 -2.65 -7.53
N LEU A 230 17.15 -3.15 -8.13
CA LEU A 230 15.78 -2.98 -7.61
C LEU A 230 15.59 -3.71 -6.27
N GLU A 231 16.11 -4.94 -6.11
CA GLU A 231 16.08 -5.66 -4.83
C GLU A 231 16.85 -4.89 -3.74
N THR A 232 18.00 -4.33 -4.11
CA THR A 232 18.82 -3.53 -3.18
C THR A 232 18.11 -2.24 -2.78
N GLU A 233 17.50 -1.55 -3.74
CA GLU A 233 16.77 -0.29 -3.51
C GLU A 233 15.51 -0.52 -2.65
N THR A 234 14.77 -1.58 -2.93
CA THR A 234 13.51 -1.86 -2.22
C THR A 234 13.71 -2.65 -0.93
N GLY A 235 14.84 -3.33 -0.78
CA GLY A 235 15.07 -4.29 0.32
C GLY A 235 14.17 -5.52 0.26
N LEU A 236 13.62 -5.83 -0.94
CA LEU A 236 12.72 -6.94 -1.20
C LEU A 236 13.24 -7.79 -2.34
N THR A 237 13.05 -9.10 -2.25
CA THR A 237 13.30 -10.01 -3.37
C THR A 237 12.24 -9.83 -4.47
N VAL A 238 12.58 -10.26 -5.70
CA VAL A 238 11.64 -10.29 -6.83
C VAL A 238 10.33 -10.99 -6.46
N SER A 239 10.41 -12.09 -5.72
CA SER A 239 9.26 -12.87 -5.27
C SER A 239 8.39 -12.10 -4.29
N GLU A 240 8.99 -11.40 -3.32
CA GLU A 240 8.27 -10.58 -2.34
C GLU A 240 7.56 -9.40 -3.01
N ILE A 241 8.20 -8.72 -3.96
CA ILE A 241 7.57 -7.63 -4.71
C ILE A 241 6.32 -8.13 -5.45
N LYS A 242 6.41 -9.30 -6.11
CA LYS A 242 5.29 -9.94 -6.80
C LYS A 242 4.16 -10.31 -5.83
N GLU A 243 4.50 -10.87 -4.67
CA GLU A 243 3.52 -11.32 -3.68
C GLU A 243 2.78 -10.14 -3.02
N ILE A 244 3.49 -9.08 -2.65
CA ILE A 244 2.87 -7.85 -2.11
C ILE A 244 1.88 -7.27 -3.12
N ASN A 245 2.26 -7.18 -4.41
CA ASN A 245 1.35 -6.69 -5.46
C ASN A 245 0.16 -7.63 -5.69
N ARG A 246 0.36 -8.95 -5.60
CA ARG A 246 -0.73 -9.93 -5.70
C ARG A 246 -1.76 -9.73 -4.58
N ARG A 247 -1.30 -9.58 -3.33
CA ARG A 247 -2.16 -9.32 -2.17
C ARG A 247 -2.90 -7.99 -2.33
N MET A 248 -2.20 -6.94 -2.76
CA MET A 248 -2.81 -5.64 -3.03
C MET A 248 -3.91 -5.72 -4.09
N SER A 249 -3.68 -6.45 -5.20
CA SER A 249 -4.69 -6.64 -6.26
C SER A 249 -5.91 -7.44 -5.81
N ILE A 250 -5.78 -8.31 -4.79
CA ILE A 250 -6.93 -9.02 -4.19
C ILE A 250 -7.80 -8.05 -3.39
N GLY A 251 -7.19 -7.15 -2.63
CA GLY A 251 -7.93 -6.15 -1.88
C GLY A 251 -8.60 -5.06 -2.74
N GLU A 252 -8.15 -4.88 -4.00
CA GLU A 252 -8.74 -3.95 -4.96
C GLU A 252 -9.93 -4.56 -5.76
N ALA A 253 -10.14 -5.88 -5.72
CA ALA A 253 -11.15 -6.61 -6.49
C ALA A 253 -12.48 -6.72 -5.72
#